data_e7f97d63097d2ac1de526480c077c45d
#
_entry.id   e7f97d63097d2ac1de526480c077c45d
#
_cell.length_a   1.000
_cell.length_b   1.000
_cell.length_c   1.000
_cell.angle_alpha   90.00
_cell.angle_beta   90.00
_cell.angle_gamma   90.00
#
_symmetry.space_group_name_H-M   'P 1'
#
loop_
_entity.id
_entity.type
_entity.pdbx_description
1 polymer ?
#
loop_
_entity_poly.entity_id
_entity_poly.type
_entity_poly.pdbx_seq_one_letter_code
_entity_poly.pdbx_strand_id
1 'polypeptide(L)'
;MGFFATISRGWKMSKLSMSVVKKDPELIVYMFISGFLSLLAMIGMSAPQYLEQAWAVDAEGLMTPMYMGFVFSGYMIISIVVTFWNSAIVANSHIRLTGGDPKFMDGVSAAISKLHIIILWGLIAGTVGLLLKILNQAARNQKGGAAILAIILTAIGAAVWWMMTFFMIPHMIIEGKGLGDSLKSSKKMFQKSWGENITSGLGIGLIGFFFIAVIAIVTFGIMTVLGPLWYIGLAFGAIGIAITLAWMNAAEQVAVTALYLYSKNGVMPQIYQDLGMKKFDMASPFL
;
A
#
# COMPACT_ATOMS: atom_id res chain seq x y z
N MET A 1 -17.05 20.21 12.52
CA MET A 1 -17.79 19.18 11.76
C MET A 1 -17.75 17.85 12.49
N GLY A 2 -18.85 17.07 12.46
CA GLY A 2 -18.92 15.84 13.25
C GLY A 2 -18.10 14.69 12.64
N PHE A 3 -17.57 13.83 13.48
CA PHE A 3 -16.84 12.59 13.15
C PHE A 3 -17.53 11.75 12.05
N PHE A 4 -18.85 11.60 12.13
CA PHE A 4 -19.64 10.86 11.12
C PHE A 4 -19.61 11.50 9.73
N ALA A 5 -19.54 12.83 9.62
CA ALA A 5 -19.44 13.51 8.34
C ALA A 5 -18.08 13.23 7.66
N THR A 6 -17.01 13.14 8.44
CA THR A 6 -15.66 12.80 7.95
C THR A 6 -15.61 11.35 7.46
N ILE A 7 -16.20 10.41 8.20
CA ILE A 7 -16.30 8.99 7.76
C ILE A 7 -17.11 8.88 6.47
N SER A 8 -18.25 9.56 6.37
CA SER A 8 -19.10 9.52 5.17
C SER A 8 -18.34 10.04 3.93
N ARG A 9 -17.54 11.10 4.07
CA ARG A 9 -16.70 11.61 2.99
C ARG A 9 -15.61 10.63 2.59
N GLY A 10 -14.90 10.04 3.56
CA GLY A 10 -13.90 9.01 3.30
C GLY A 10 -14.48 7.80 2.56
N TRP A 11 -15.65 7.34 2.98
CA TRP A 11 -16.39 6.26 2.30
C TRP A 11 -16.74 6.61 0.85
N LYS A 12 -17.24 7.83 0.63
CA LYS A 12 -17.55 8.32 -0.72
C LYS A 12 -16.30 8.37 -1.58
N MET A 13 -15.19 8.90 -1.05
CA MET A 13 -13.91 8.95 -1.74
C MET A 13 -13.41 7.55 -2.11
N SER A 14 -13.51 6.59 -1.21
CA SER A 14 -13.13 5.18 -1.47
C SER A 14 -13.91 4.60 -2.64
N LYS A 15 -15.24 4.77 -2.66
CA LYS A 15 -16.08 4.31 -3.78
C LYS A 15 -15.70 4.98 -5.11
N LEU A 16 -15.39 6.27 -5.09
CA LEU A 16 -14.99 7.02 -6.27
C LEU A 16 -13.62 6.54 -6.79
N SER A 17 -12.65 6.35 -5.90
CA SER A 17 -11.33 5.80 -6.26
C SER A 17 -11.45 4.41 -6.88
N MET A 18 -12.29 3.54 -6.31
CA MET A 18 -12.58 2.23 -6.89
C MET A 18 -13.26 2.32 -8.26
N SER A 19 -14.09 3.34 -8.51
CA SER A 19 -14.71 3.56 -9.82
C SER A 19 -13.71 4.04 -10.87
N VAL A 20 -12.70 4.82 -10.47
CA VAL A 20 -11.58 5.21 -11.36
C VAL A 20 -10.79 3.97 -11.78
N VAL A 21 -10.45 3.10 -10.85
CA VAL A 21 -9.74 1.84 -11.15
C VAL A 21 -10.52 0.96 -12.13
N LYS A 22 -11.86 0.98 -12.08
CA LYS A 22 -12.69 0.26 -13.09
C LYS A 22 -12.57 0.83 -14.49
N LYS A 23 -12.33 2.13 -14.64
CA LYS A 23 -12.15 2.77 -15.94
C LYS A 23 -10.77 2.49 -16.53
N ASP A 24 -9.78 2.30 -15.67
CA ASP A 24 -8.38 2.10 -16.03
C ASP A 24 -7.88 0.75 -15.48
N PRO A 25 -8.24 -0.38 -16.10
CA PRO A 25 -7.90 -1.72 -15.61
C PRO A 25 -6.39 -1.98 -15.53
N GLU A 26 -5.56 -1.25 -16.27
CA GLU A 26 -4.10 -1.29 -16.18
C GLU A 26 -3.59 -0.97 -14.77
N LEU A 27 -4.32 -0.19 -13.97
CA LEU A 27 -3.96 0.08 -12.59
C LEU A 27 -3.97 -1.19 -11.73
N ILE A 28 -4.89 -2.11 -12.04
CA ILE A 28 -4.93 -3.44 -11.40
C ILE A 28 -3.76 -4.30 -11.88
N VAL A 29 -3.44 -4.23 -13.18
CA VAL A 29 -2.33 -5.01 -13.76
C VAL A 29 -1.00 -4.66 -13.10
N TYR A 30 -0.73 -3.39 -12.83
CA TYR A 30 0.46 -2.98 -12.09
C TYR A 30 0.55 -3.66 -10.71
N MET A 31 -0.58 -3.74 -9.98
CA MET A 31 -0.61 -4.40 -8.67
C MET A 31 -0.41 -5.90 -8.78
N PHE A 32 -0.96 -6.56 -9.82
CA PHE A 32 -0.69 -7.97 -10.06
C PHE A 32 0.78 -8.26 -10.33
N ILE A 33 1.41 -7.45 -11.19
CA ILE A 33 2.84 -7.61 -11.47
C ILE A 33 3.66 -7.37 -10.20
N SER A 34 3.36 -6.32 -9.45
CA SER A 34 4.00 -6.04 -8.16
C SER A 34 3.86 -7.19 -7.17
N GLY A 35 2.64 -7.70 -7.00
CA GLY A 35 2.35 -8.81 -6.10
C GLY A 35 3.03 -10.10 -6.53
N PHE A 36 3.00 -10.42 -7.81
CA PHE A 36 3.66 -11.62 -8.37
C PHE A 36 5.18 -11.59 -8.17
N LEU A 37 5.83 -10.48 -8.51
CA LEU A 37 7.26 -10.32 -8.31
C LEU A 37 7.65 -10.35 -6.83
N SER A 38 6.83 -9.74 -5.97
CA SER A 38 7.03 -9.78 -4.51
C SER A 38 6.87 -11.20 -3.96
N LEU A 39 5.91 -11.96 -4.46
CA LEU A 39 5.69 -13.36 -4.08
C LEU A 39 6.88 -14.25 -4.51
N LEU A 40 7.38 -14.09 -5.74
CA LEU A 40 8.57 -14.79 -6.21
C LEU A 40 9.78 -14.48 -5.33
N ALA A 41 9.98 -13.21 -4.97
CA ALA A 41 11.05 -12.81 -4.06
C ALA A 41 10.89 -13.44 -2.67
N MET A 42 9.66 -13.47 -2.13
CA MET A 42 9.39 -14.13 -0.83
C MET A 42 9.66 -15.62 -0.86
N ILE A 43 9.23 -16.33 -1.91
CA ILE A 43 9.49 -17.76 -2.08
C ILE A 43 11.01 -17.98 -2.19
N GLY A 44 11.69 -17.19 -3.02
CA GLY A 44 13.15 -17.29 -3.16
C GLY A 44 13.90 -17.03 -1.86
N MET A 45 13.44 -16.07 -1.03
CA MET A 45 14.04 -15.81 0.28
C MET A 45 13.83 -16.93 1.29
N SER A 46 12.67 -17.58 1.28
CA SER A 46 12.33 -18.61 2.27
C SER A 46 12.81 -20.00 1.86
N ALA A 47 12.94 -20.28 0.57
CA ALA A 47 13.30 -21.58 0.07
C ALA A 47 14.61 -22.17 0.69
N PRO A 48 15.72 -21.43 0.85
CA PRO A 48 16.94 -21.99 1.42
C PRO A 48 16.77 -22.49 2.85
N GLN A 49 15.92 -21.85 3.66
CA GLN A 49 15.61 -22.28 5.03
C GLN A 49 14.78 -23.57 5.03
N TYR A 50 13.73 -23.62 4.19
CA TYR A 50 12.88 -24.82 4.09
C TYR A 50 13.58 -26.02 3.47
N LEU A 51 14.58 -25.79 2.61
CA LEU A 51 15.40 -26.84 2.00
C LEU A 51 16.62 -27.19 2.87
N GLU A 52 16.70 -26.68 4.08
CA GLU A 52 17.76 -26.95 5.08
C GLU A 52 19.18 -26.78 4.51
N GLN A 53 19.36 -25.76 3.66
CA GLN A 53 20.67 -25.48 3.08
C GLN A 53 21.67 -25.06 4.15
N ALA A 54 22.85 -25.69 4.19
CA ALA A 54 23.87 -25.47 5.21
C ALA A 54 24.35 -23.99 5.35
N TRP A 55 24.18 -23.19 4.31
CA TRP A 55 24.47 -21.76 4.40
C TRP A 55 23.32 -20.92 4.99
N ALA A 56 22.10 -21.47 5.05
CA ALA A 56 20.91 -20.79 5.55
C ALA A 56 20.65 -21.07 7.02
N VAL A 57 20.88 -22.31 7.45
CA VAL A 57 20.70 -22.75 8.84
C VAL A 57 21.98 -23.44 9.33
N ASP A 58 22.34 -23.21 10.60
CA ASP A 58 23.42 -23.89 11.28
C ASP A 58 22.99 -25.28 11.81
N ALA A 59 23.91 -25.97 12.47
CA ALA A 59 23.65 -27.29 13.06
C ALA A 59 22.61 -27.28 14.17
N GLU A 60 22.30 -26.11 14.75
CA GLU A 60 21.30 -25.90 15.77
C GLU A 60 19.95 -25.46 15.20
N GLY A 61 19.85 -25.35 13.86
CA GLY A 61 18.64 -24.91 13.16
C GLY A 61 18.39 -23.39 13.21
N LEU A 62 19.42 -22.60 13.57
CA LEU A 62 19.35 -21.15 13.60
C LEU A 62 19.75 -20.54 12.25
N MET A 63 19.16 -19.38 11.96
CA MET A 63 19.51 -18.64 10.72
C MET A 63 20.95 -18.12 10.79
N THR A 64 21.74 -18.45 9.77
CA THR A 64 23.11 -17.95 9.67
C THR A 64 23.12 -16.43 9.37
N PRO A 65 24.20 -15.70 9.73
CA PRO A 65 24.35 -14.30 9.35
C PRO A 65 24.29 -14.06 7.84
N MET A 66 24.78 -15.01 7.04
CA MET A 66 24.73 -14.95 5.60
C MET A 66 23.28 -14.99 5.09
N TYR A 67 22.47 -15.88 5.63
CA TYR A 67 21.06 -15.96 5.29
C TYR A 67 20.28 -14.74 5.76
N MET A 68 20.59 -14.17 6.93
CA MET A 68 19.99 -12.92 7.38
C MET A 68 20.26 -11.77 6.39
N GLY A 69 21.49 -11.66 5.88
CA GLY A 69 21.85 -10.70 4.84
C GLY A 69 21.08 -10.93 3.53
N PHE A 70 20.88 -12.19 3.16
CA PHE A 70 20.10 -12.57 1.98
C PHE A 70 18.62 -12.18 2.13
N VAL A 71 18.01 -12.47 3.27
CA VAL A 71 16.63 -12.07 3.59
C VAL A 71 16.48 -10.55 3.62
N PHE A 72 17.44 -9.83 4.22
CA PHE A 72 17.47 -8.36 4.19
C PHE A 72 17.47 -7.83 2.75
N SER A 73 18.34 -8.37 1.90
CA SER A 73 18.42 -7.97 0.49
C SER A 73 17.10 -8.22 -0.26
N GLY A 74 16.45 -9.35 0.01
CA GLY A 74 15.14 -9.66 -0.54
C GLY A 74 14.06 -8.66 -0.11
N TYR A 75 14.04 -8.23 1.15
CA TYR A 75 13.14 -7.17 1.62
C TYR A 75 13.39 -5.85 0.89
N MET A 76 14.64 -5.50 0.62
CA MET A 76 14.97 -4.30 -0.15
C MET A 76 14.45 -4.40 -1.59
N ILE A 77 14.64 -5.54 -2.24
CA ILE A 77 14.13 -5.79 -3.60
C ILE A 77 12.60 -5.66 -3.64
N ILE A 78 11.88 -6.30 -2.71
CA ILE A 78 10.42 -6.20 -2.61
C ILE A 78 9.99 -4.74 -2.44
N SER A 79 10.65 -4.00 -1.56
CA SER A 79 10.32 -2.58 -1.32
C SER A 79 10.53 -1.72 -2.58
N ILE A 80 11.59 -1.96 -3.34
CA ILE A 80 11.85 -1.27 -4.61
C ILE A 80 10.78 -1.63 -5.65
N VAL A 81 10.43 -2.91 -5.78
CA VAL A 81 9.40 -3.40 -6.71
C VAL A 81 8.05 -2.76 -6.39
N VAL A 82 7.63 -2.77 -5.13
CA VAL A 82 6.37 -2.16 -4.68
C VAL A 82 6.38 -0.65 -4.93
N THR A 83 7.49 0.03 -4.62
CA THR A 83 7.62 1.47 -4.88
C THR A 83 7.54 1.79 -6.36
N PHE A 84 8.16 1.00 -7.22
CA PHE A 84 8.13 1.19 -8.67
C PHE A 84 6.70 1.11 -9.23
N TRP A 85 5.97 0.07 -8.89
CA TRP A 85 4.60 -0.11 -9.39
C TRP A 85 3.62 0.89 -8.79
N ASN A 86 3.76 1.25 -7.51
CA ASN A 86 2.99 2.35 -6.92
C ASN A 86 3.28 3.67 -7.62
N SER A 87 4.52 3.91 -8.03
CA SER A 87 4.89 5.11 -8.80
C SER A 87 4.22 5.13 -10.18
N ALA A 88 4.14 4.00 -10.86
CA ALA A 88 3.44 3.87 -12.13
C ALA A 88 1.93 4.15 -11.97
N ILE A 89 1.31 3.63 -10.88
CA ILE A 89 -0.11 3.91 -10.60
C ILE A 89 -0.32 5.39 -10.31
N VAL A 90 0.52 6.02 -9.51
CA VAL A 90 0.41 7.46 -9.19
C VAL A 90 0.53 8.31 -10.46
N ALA A 91 1.45 7.96 -11.38
CA ALA A 91 1.59 8.65 -12.65
C ALA A 91 0.33 8.52 -13.53
N ASN A 92 -0.19 7.31 -13.72
CA ASN A 92 -1.42 7.10 -14.51
C ASN A 92 -2.64 7.72 -13.84
N SER A 93 -2.75 7.59 -12.51
CA SER A 93 -3.81 8.25 -11.75
C SER A 93 -3.77 9.77 -11.91
N HIS A 94 -2.58 10.37 -11.94
CA HIS A 94 -2.43 11.80 -12.19
C HIS A 94 -2.95 12.18 -13.58
N ILE A 95 -2.61 11.44 -14.64
CA ILE A 95 -3.09 11.67 -16.00
C ILE A 95 -4.63 11.58 -16.02
N ARG A 96 -5.22 10.52 -15.46
CA ARG A 96 -6.69 10.34 -15.41
C ARG A 96 -7.39 11.45 -14.64
N LEU A 97 -6.86 11.80 -13.49
CA LEU A 97 -7.47 12.80 -12.60
C LEU A 97 -7.33 14.24 -13.11
N THR A 98 -6.44 14.47 -14.07
CA THR A 98 -6.27 15.76 -14.75
C THR A 98 -6.96 15.79 -16.13
N GLY A 99 -7.78 14.77 -16.47
CA GLY A 99 -8.63 14.73 -17.65
C GLY A 99 -8.01 14.02 -18.86
N GLY A 100 -6.83 13.42 -18.72
CA GLY A 100 -6.19 12.62 -19.78
C GLY A 100 -6.69 11.18 -19.82
N ASP A 101 -6.19 10.43 -20.80
CA ASP A 101 -6.46 8.99 -20.98
C ASP A 101 -5.14 8.20 -20.87
N PRO A 102 -4.79 7.71 -19.68
CA PRO A 102 -3.51 7.04 -19.44
C PRO A 102 -3.47 5.70 -20.16
N LYS A 103 -2.26 5.33 -20.62
CA LYS A 103 -1.95 4.00 -21.14
C LYS A 103 -0.99 3.30 -20.20
N PHE A 104 -0.94 1.97 -20.28
CA PHE A 104 -0.02 1.16 -19.45
C PHE A 104 1.43 1.68 -19.50
N MET A 105 1.94 2.00 -20.69
CA MET A 105 3.34 2.45 -20.82
C MET A 105 3.60 3.86 -20.29
N ASP A 106 2.58 4.70 -20.10
CA ASP A 106 2.76 6.06 -19.56
C ASP A 106 3.22 5.97 -18.08
N GLY A 107 2.56 5.13 -17.28
CA GLY A 107 2.96 4.90 -15.90
C GLY A 107 4.33 4.24 -15.78
N VAL A 108 4.60 3.22 -16.58
CA VAL A 108 5.90 2.53 -16.60
C VAL A 108 7.02 3.50 -17.00
N SER A 109 6.84 4.27 -18.05
CA SER A 109 7.81 5.27 -18.51
C SER A 109 8.08 6.34 -17.46
N ALA A 110 7.03 6.84 -16.80
CA ALA A 110 7.16 7.80 -15.70
C ALA A 110 7.97 7.21 -14.54
N ALA A 111 7.71 5.96 -14.14
CA ALA A 111 8.47 5.29 -13.09
C ALA A 111 9.93 5.04 -13.51
N ILE A 112 10.19 4.57 -14.73
CA ILE A 112 11.56 4.38 -15.25
C ILE A 112 12.33 5.70 -15.26
N SER A 113 11.72 6.81 -15.66
CA SER A 113 12.38 8.13 -15.67
C SER A 113 12.85 8.60 -14.30
N LYS A 114 12.29 8.04 -13.22
CA LYS A 114 12.61 8.34 -11.81
C LYS A 114 13.22 7.15 -11.07
N LEU A 115 13.71 6.14 -11.79
CA LEU A 115 14.18 4.89 -11.21
C LEU A 115 15.23 5.06 -10.12
N HIS A 116 16.17 5.99 -10.28
CA HIS A 116 17.20 6.28 -9.28
C HIS A 116 16.63 6.74 -7.92
N ILE A 117 15.60 7.61 -7.94
CA ILE A 117 14.90 8.07 -6.74
C ILE A 117 14.04 6.95 -6.15
N ILE A 118 13.38 6.16 -7.01
CA ILE A 118 12.57 5.02 -6.59
C ILE A 118 13.42 3.97 -5.88
N ILE A 119 14.60 3.64 -6.40
CA ILE A 119 15.52 2.70 -5.76
C ILE A 119 15.94 3.23 -4.39
N LEU A 120 16.42 4.47 -4.31
CA LEU A 120 16.83 5.07 -3.04
C LEU A 120 15.69 5.12 -2.03
N TRP A 121 14.49 5.49 -2.46
CA TRP A 121 13.31 5.49 -1.60
C TRP A 121 12.91 4.08 -1.17
N GLY A 122 12.92 3.11 -2.08
CA GLY A 122 12.63 1.71 -1.77
C GLY A 122 13.60 1.13 -0.74
N LEU A 123 14.88 1.45 -0.83
CA LEU A 123 15.88 1.07 0.18
C LEU A 123 15.57 1.67 1.56
N ILE A 124 15.26 2.96 1.63
CA ILE A 124 14.90 3.62 2.89
C ILE A 124 13.60 3.03 3.45
N ALA A 125 12.55 2.93 2.65
CA ALA A 125 11.26 2.41 3.07
C ALA A 125 11.34 0.95 3.51
N GLY A 126 12.08 0.11 2.77
CA GLY A 126 12.34 -1.27 3.14
C GLY A 126 13.10 -1.42 4.45
N THR A 127 14.15 -0.60 4.66
CA THR A 127 14.91 -0.60 5.90
C THR A 127 14.04 -0.20 7.09
N VAL A 128 13.28 0.89 6.98
CA VAL A 128 12.39 1.33 8.06
C VAL A 128 11.27 0.32 8.30
N GLY A 129 10.68 -0.24 7.24
CA GLY A 129 9.67 -1.29 7.37
C GLY A 129 10.18 -2.53 8.09
N LEU A 130 11.39 -2.98 7.75
CA LEU A 130 12.04 -4.10 8.45
C LEU A 130 12.33 -3.79 9.92
N LEU A 131 12.86 -2.60 10.22
CA LEU A 131 13.10 -2.18 11.60
C LEU A 131 11.80 -2.14 12.42
N LEU A 132 10.72 -1.60 11.87
CA LEU A 132 9.40 -1.60 12.53
C LEU A 132 8.88 -3.03 12.76
N LYS A 133 9.10 -3.95 11.81
CA LYS A 133 8.75 -5.37 11.97
C LYS A 133 9.54 -6.02 13.10
N ILE A 134 10.84 -5.82 13.15
CA ILE A 134 11.72 -6.34 14.21
C ILE A 134 11.30 -5.79 15.57
N LEU A 135 11.07 -4.48 15.68
CA LEU A 135 10.61 -3.84 16.90
C LEU A 135 9.25 -4.39 17.37
N ASN A 136 8.31 -4.58 16.44
CA ASN A 136 7.00 -5.16 16.76
C ASN A 136 7.13 -6.60 17.27
N GLN A 137 7.99 -7.40 16.66
CA GLN A 137 8.24 -8.77 17.10
C GLN A 137 8.93 -8.80 18.48
N ALA A 138 9.93 -7.95 18.70
CA ALA A 138 10.59 -7.82 19.99
C ALA A 138 9.60 -7.36 21.09
N ALA A 139 8.70 -6.42 20.77
CA ALA A 139 7.66 -5.95 21.67
C ALA A 139 6.70 -7.08 22.09
N ARG A 140 6.31 -7.94 21.15
CA ARG A 140 5.42 -9.09 21.42
C ARG A 140 6.07 -10.17 22.27
N ASN A 141 7.40 -10.27 22.26
CA ASN A 141 8.16 -11.23 23.07
C ASN A 141 8.36 -10.77 24.52
N GLN A 142 8.03 -9.52 24.85
CA GLN A 142 8.01 -9.03 26.24
C GLN A 142 6.81 -9.57 27.00
N LYS A 143 6.85 -9.49 28.35
CA LYS A 143 5.75 -9.91 29.23
C LYS A 143 5.26 -8.73 30.09
N GLY A 144 4.00 -8.80 30.51
CA GLY A 144 3.41 -7.83 31.42
C GLY A 144 3.25 -6.43 30.80
N GLY A 145 3.31 -5.39 31.61
CA GLY A 145 3.12 -3.99 31.20
C GLY A 145 4.15 -3.48 30.19
N ALA A 146 5.38 -4.02 30.22
CA ALA A 146 6.42 -3.66 29.27
C ALA A 146 6.07 -4.05 27.84
N ALA A 147 5.38 -5.18 27.64
CA ALA A 147 4.89 -5.60 26.33
C ALA A 147 3.90 -4.59 25.75
N ILE A 148 2.93 -4.15 26.55
CA ILE A 148 1.91 -3.19 26.14
C ILE A 148 2.56 -1.86 25.75
N LEU A 149 3.47 -1.34 26.57
CA LEU A 149 4.18 -0.10 26.29
C LEU A 149 5.00 -0.18 24.99
N ALA A 150 5.76 -1.28 24.81
CA ALA A 150 6.57 -1.49 23.61
C ALA A 150 5.71 -1.59 22.33
N ILE A 151 4.57 -2.26 22.39
CA ILE A 151 3.61 -2.34 21.25
C ILE A 151 3.06 -0.94 20.93
N ILE A 152 2.66 -0.16 21.94
CA ILE A 152 2.15 1.21 21.74
C ILE A 152 3.22 2.09 21.11
N LEU A 153 4.45 2.08 21.61
CA LEU A 153 5.54 2.88 21.06
C LEU A 153 5.87 2.50 19.61
N THR A 154 5.88 1.21 19.29
CA THR A 154 6.08 0.74 17.91
C THR A 154 4.94 1.17 16.99
N ALA A 155 3.68 1.11 17.46
CA ALA A 155 2.52 1.56 16.71
C ALA A 155 2.56 3.07 16.45
N ILE A 156 2.96 3.87 17.44
CA ILE A 156 3.16 5.33 17.28
C ILE A 156 4.25 5.61 16.24
N GLY A 157 5.40 4.92 16.33
CA GLY A 157 6.49 5.05 15.36
C GLY A 157 6.04 4.73 13.93
N ALA A 158 5.28 3.64 13.74
CA ALA A 158 4.71 3.26 12.45
C ALA A 158 3.71 4.31 11.94
N ALA A 159 2.84 4.84 12.80
CA ALA A 159 1.88 5.88 12.43
C ALA A 159 2.58 7.18 12.00
N VAL A 160 3.60 7.62 12.75
CA VAL A 160 4.40 8.80 12.40
C VAL A 160 5.10 8.60 11.06
N TRP A 161 5.71 7.43 10.84
CA TRP A 161 6.33 7.09 9.56
C TRP A 161 5.32 7.16 8.42
N TRP A 162 4.17 6.52 8.57
CA TRP A 162 3.09 6.53 7.58
C TRP A 162 2.62 7.96 7.27
N MET A 163 2.37 8.79 8.29
CA MET A 163 1.98 10.19 8.10
C MET A 163 3.02 11.01 7.33
N MET A 164 4.31 10.81 7.65
CA MET A 164 5.40 11.54 6.98
C MET A 164 5.56 11.14 5.51
N THR A 165 5.24 9.90 5.17
CA THR A 165 5.52 9.31 3.86
C THR A 165 4.30 9.21 2.95
N PHE A 166 3.11 9.57 3.44
CA PHE A 166 1.84 9.39 2.75
C PHE A 166 1.81 9.98 1.33
N PHE A 167 2.31 11.19 1.14
CA PHE A 167 2.40 11.85 -0.15
C PHE A 167 3.80 11.78 -0.79
N MET A 168 4.65 10.87 -0.32
CA MET A 168 6.03 10.77 -0.78
C MET A 168 6.10 10.50 -2.29
N ILE A 169 5.40 9.46 -2.75
CA ILE A 169 5.39 9.06 -4.17
C ILE A 169 4.81 10.15 -5.08
N PRO A 170 3.66 10.80 -4.79
CA PRO A 170 3.19 11.94 -5.56
C PRO A 170 4.22 13.06 -5.72
N HIS A 171 4.91 13.45 -4.64
CA HIS A 171 5.95 14.49 -4.74
C HIS A 171 7.16 14.07 -5.59
N MET A 172 7.57 12.81 -5.48
CA MET A 172 8.68 12.27 -6.27
C MET A 172 8.34 12.17 -7.75
N ILE A 173 7.15 11.67 -8.08
CA ILE A 173 6.76 11.30 -9.44
C ILE A 173 6.14 12.50 -10.19
N ILE A 174 5.20 13.20 -9.58
CA ILE A 174 4.46 14.29 -10.22
C ILE A 174 5.28 15.59 -10.21
N GLU A 175 5.95 15.91 -9.12
CA GLU A 175 6.74 17.14 -9.01
C GLU A 175 8.24 16.93 -9.30
N GLY A 176 8.69 15.69 -9.37
CA GLY A 176 10.11 15.38 -9.61
C GLY A 176 11.05 15.82 -8.48
N LYS A 177 10.52 15.99 -7.26
CA LYS A 177 11.30 16.40 -6.09
C LYS A 177 12.27 15.30 -5.64
N GLY A 178 13.42 15.73 -5.11
CA GLY A 178 14.36 14.83 -4.42
C GLY A 178 13.78 14.28 -3.11
N LEU A 179 14.42 13.26 -2.51
CA LEU A 179 13.90 12.54 -1.33
C LEU A 179 13.64 13.47 -0.13
N GLY A 180 14.61 14.33 0.22
CA GLY A 180 14.48 15.23 1.38
C GLY A 180 13.34 16.23 1.22
N ASP A 181 13.21 16.83 0.04
CA ASP A 181 12.15 17.79 -0.26
C ASP A 181 10.78 17.12 -0.38
N SER A 182 10.72 15.90 -0.93
CA SER A 182 9.51 15.09 -0.97
C SER A 182 9.02 14.76 0.44
N LEU A 183 9.91 14.36 1.35
CA LEU A 183 9.56 14.03 2.74
C LEU A 183 9.05 15.27 3.51
N LYS A 184 9.74 16.41 3.38
CA LYS A 184 9.30 17.69 3.99
C LYS A 184 7.93 18.12 3.47
N SER A 185 7.74 18.03 2.14
CA SER A 185 6.49 18.41 1.49
C SER A 185 5.36 17.46 1.85
N SER A 186 5.61 16.16 1.89
CA SER A 186 4.65 15.13 2.30
C SER A 186 4.13 15.38 3.71
N LYS A 187 5.05 15.57 4.68
CA LYS A 187 4.69 15.91 6.07
C LYS A 187 3.79 17.15 6.13
N LYS A 188 4.20 18.26 5.48
CA LYS A 188 3.44 19.52 5.49
C LYS A 188 2.05 19.36 4.86
N MET A 189 1.96 18.62 3.76
CA MET A 189 0.69 18.37 3.06
C MET A 189 -0.23 17.48 3.88
N PHE A 190 0.30 16.40 4.48
CA PHE A 190 -0.47 15.51 5.35
C PHE A 190 -1.11 16.25 6.52
N GLN A 191 -0.37 17.15 7.17
CA GLN A 191 -0.90 17.95 8.28
C GLN A 191 -2.11 18.81 7.90
N LYS A 192 -2.24 19.21 6.62
CA LYS A 192 -3.38 20.00 6.13
C LYS A 192 -4.62 19.14 5.83
N SER A 193 -4.44 17.86 5.53
CA SER A 193 -5.52 16.96 5.05
C SER A 193 -5.62 15.65 5.83
N TRP A 194 -5.12 15.62 7.07
CA TRP A 194 -4.97 14.36 7.81
C TRP A 194 -6.28 13.60 8.07
N GLY A 195 -7.38 14.31 8.34
CA GLY A 195 -8.67 13.69 8.60
C GLY A 195 -9.20 12.90 7.39
N GLU A 196 -9.11 13.48 6.20
CA GLU A 196 -9.53 12.88 4.93
C GLU A 196 -8.63 11.70 4.53
N ASN A 197 -7.34 11.80 4.80
CA ASN A 197 -6.37 10.74 4.51
C ASN A 197 -6.69 9.45 5.29
N ILE A 198 -6.94 9.59 6.61
CA ILE A 198 -7.28 8.45 7.46
C ILE A 198 -8.61 7.82 7.05
N THR A 199 -9.63 8.64 6.81
CA THR A 199 -10.98 8.12 6.54
C THR A 199 -11.11 7.51 5.15
N SER A 200 -10.34 7.96 4.15
CA SER A 200 -10.32 7.31 2.82
C SER A 200 -9.72 5.92 2.89
N GLY A 201 -8.62 5.74 3.62
CA GLY A 201 -8.00 4.43 3.85
C GLY A 201 -8.92 3.47 4.59
N LEU A 202 -9.59 3.93 5.65
CA LEU A 202 -10.57 3.12 6.39
C LEU A 202 -11.74 2.69 5.51
N GLY A 203 -12.23 3.58 4.63
CA GLY A 203 -13.32 3.25 3.70
C GLY A 203 -12.94 2.14 2.71
N ILE A 204 -11.74 2.23 2.10
CA ILE A 204 -11.23 1.18 1.20
C ILE A 204 -11.05 -0.13 1.97
N GLY A 205 -10.47 -0.08 3.17
CA GLY A 205 -10.27 -1.24 4.03
C GLY A 205 -11.57 -1.97 4.38
N LEU A 206 -12.63 -1.24 4.75
CA LEU A 206 -13.94 -1.82 5.07
C LEU A 206 -14.61 -2.47 3.85
N ILE A 207 -14.56 -1.83 2.68
CA ILE A 207 -15.09 -2.40 1.44
C ILE A 207 -14.33 -3.70 1.09
N GLY A 208 -13.00 -3.66 1.14
CA GLY A 208 -12.17 -4.82 0.86
C GLY A 208 -12.40 -5.97 1.84
N PHE A 209 -12.50 -5.66 3.14
CA PHE A 209 -12.83 -6.65 4.17
C PHE A 209 -14.15 -7.38 3.85
N PHE A 210 -15.19 -6.64 3.45
CA PHE A 210 -16.46 -7.23 3.05
C PHE A 210 -16.30 -8.19 1.86
N PHE A 211 -15.59 -7.78 0.81
CA PHE A 211 -15.34 -8.65 -0.34
C PHE A 211 -14.53 -9.89 0.03
N ILE A 212 -13.47 -9.74 0.82
CA ILE A 212 -12.65 -10.87 1.30
C ILE A 212 -13.49 -11.83 2.14
N ALA A 213 -14.36 -11.34 3.03
CA ALA A 213 -15.24 -12.17 3.84
C ALA A 213 -16.22 -12.99 2.97
N VAL A 214 -16.82 -12.34 1.96
CA VAL A 214 -17.72 -13.04 1.01
C VAL A 214 -16.95 -14.11 0.24
N ILE A 215 -15.75 -13.78 -0.28
CA ILE A 215 -14.91 -14.73 -1.00
C ILE A 215 -14.54 -15.92 -0.10
N ALA A 216 -14.18 -15.67 1.16
CA ALA A 216 -13.83 -16.73 2.11
C ALA A 216 -15.01 -17.69 2.37
N ILE A 217 -16.22 -17.15 2.56
CA ILE A 217 -17.45 -17.95 2.74
C ILE A 217 -17.73 -18.79 1.50
N VAL A 218 -17.67 -18.20 0.31
CA VAL A 218 -17.89 -18.91 -0.96
C VAL A 218 -16.82 -19.99 -1.17
N THR A 219 -15.56 -19.68 -0.91
CA THR A 219 -14.44 -20.62 -0.99
C THR A 219 -14.68 -21.82 -0.08
N PHE A 220 -15.05 -21.58 1.17
CA PHE A 220 -15.36 -22.64 2.13
C PHE A 220 -16.52 -23.51 1.65
N GLY A 221 -17.59 -22.89 1.12
CA GLY A 221 -18.72 -23.62 0.53
C GLY A 221 -18.31 -24.51 -0.66
N ILE A 222 -17.48 -23.98 -1.57
CA ILE A 222 -16.96 -24.75 -2.70
C ILE A 222 -16.11 -25.93 -2.22
N MET A 223 -15.21 -25.69 -1.25
CA MET A 223 -14.36 -26.75 -0.69
C MET A 223 -15.16 -27.89 -0.05
N THR A 224 -16.26 -27.58 0.65
CA THR A 224 -17.13 -28.61 1.27
C THR A 224 -17.89 -29.42 0.23
N VAL A 225 -18.34 -28.79 -0.86
CA VAL A 225 -19.07 -29.45 -1.95
C VAL A 225 -18.14 -30.33 -2.79
N LEU A 226 -16.93 -29.86 -3.09
CA LEU A 226 -15.99 -30.59 -3.94
C LEU A 226 -15.29 -31.77 -3.22
N GLY A 227 -15.39 -31.88 -1.90
CA GLY A 227 -14.82 -32.99 -1.13
C GLY A 227 -13.32 -33.20 -1.41
N PRO A 228 -12.90 -34.33 -2.03
CA PRO A 228 -11.50 -34.63 -2.32
C PRO A 228 -10.81 -33.57 -3.22
N LEU A 229 -11.57 -32.80 -4.00
CA LEU A 229 -11.05 -31.75 -4.89
C LEU A 229 -11.08 -30.36 -4.22
N TRP A 230 -11.04 -30.29 -2.91
CA TRP A 230 -11.07 -29.05 -2.11
C TRP A 230 -10.02 -28.01 -2.53
N TYR A 231 -8.87 -28.45 -3.05
CA TYR A 231 -7.79 -27.56 -3.51
C TYR A 231 -8.21 -26.67 -4.69
N ILE A 232 -9.21 -27.08 -5.49
CA ILE A 232 -9.80 -26.24 -6.56
C ILE A 232 -10.51 -25.04 -5.94
N GLY A 233 -11.32 -25.27 -4.90
CA GLY A 233 -11.97 -24.20 -4.15
C GLY A 233 -10.96 -23.25 -3.53
N LEU A 234 -9.88 -23.77 -2.94
CA LEU A 234 -8.79 -22.97 -2.38
C LEU A 234 -8.13 -22.09 -3.46
N ALA A 235 -7.87 -22.64 -4.66
CA ALA A 235 -7.28 -21.88 -5.76
C ALA A 235 -8.20 -20.71 -6.20
N PHE A 236 -9.51 -20.95 -6.34
CA PHE A 236 -10.47 -19.89 -6.62
C PHE A 236 -10.50 -18.80 -5.56
N GLY A 237 -10.50 -19.20 -4.28
CA GLY A 237 -10.45 -18.25 -3.16
C GLY A 237 -9.17 -17.42 -3.16
N ALA A 238 -8.02 -18.04 -3.38
CA ALA A 238 -6.72 -17.35 -3.45
C ALA A 238 -6.69 -16.32 -4.60
N ILE A 239 -7.18 -16.68 -5.78
CA ILE A 239 -7.28 -15.77 -6.94
C ILE A 239 -8.24 -14.61 -6.61
N GLY A 240 -9.41 -14.89 -6.06
CA GLY A 240 -10.39 -13.87 -5.69
C GLY A 240 -9.85 -12.87 -4.67
N ILE A 241 -9.15 -13.37 -3.65
CA ILE A 241 -8.48 -12.52 -2.65
C ILE A 241 -7.38 -11.70 -3.30
N ALA A 242 -6.55 -12.28 -4.17
CA ALA A 242 -5.48 -11.56 -4.88
C ALA A 242 -6.03 -10.41 -5.74
N ILE A 243 -7.12 -10.66 -6.48
CA ILE A 243 -7.81 -9.62 -7.28
C ILE A 243 -8.33 -8.50 -6.37
N THR A 244 -8.97 -8.85 -5.26
CA THR A 244 -9.53 -7.88 -4.31
C THR A 244 -8.41 -7.02 -3.71
N LEU A 245 -7.31 -7.62 -3.26
CA LEU A 245 -6.17 -6.91 -2.71
C LEU A 245 -5.51 -5.98 -3.75
N ALA A 246 -5.34 -6.46 -4.98
CA ALA A 246 -4.81 -5.64 -6.07
C ALA A 246 -5.70 -4.42 -6.35
N TRP A 247 -7.01 -4.62 -6.39
CA TRP A 247 -7.98 -3.53 -6.58
C TRP A 247 -7.98 -2.53 -5.43
N MET A 248 -7.95 -3.01 -4.18
CA MET A 248 -7.87 -2.15 -3.00
C MET A 248 -6.59 -1.28 -3.03
N ASN A 249 -5.44 -1.89 -3.27
CA ASN A 249 -4.16 -1.16 -3.33
C ASN A 249 -4.15 -0.14 -4.47
N ALA A 250 -4.66 -0.49 -5.66
CA ALA A 250 -4.79 0.46 -6.77
C ALA A 250 -5.71 1.63 -6.39
N ALA A 251 -6.87 1.35 -5.78
CA ALA A 251 -7.81 2.39 -5.33
C ALA A 251 -7.22 3.30 -4.26
N GLU A 252 -6.37 2.77 -3.38
CA GLU A 252 -5.64 3.56 -2.38
C GLU A 252 -4.67 4.55 -3.05
N GLN A 253 -3.88 4.12 -4.03
CA GLN A 253 -2.98 5.01 -4.75
C GLN A 253 -3.72 6.08 -5.55
N VAL A 254 -4.88 5.74 -6.14
CA VAL A 254 -5.78 6.72 -6.78
C VAL A 254 -6.29 7.72 -5.76
N ALA A 255 -6.73 7.27 -4.58
CA ALA A 255 -7.19 8.15 -3.50
C ALA A 255 -6.08 9.09 -3.01
N VAL A 256 -4.87 8.57 -2.79
CA VAL A 256 -3.69 9.35 -2.40
C VAL A 256 -3.38 10.42 -3.45
N THR A 257 -3.44 10.07 -4.74
CA THR A 257 -3.19 11.02 -5.84
C THR A 257 -4.28 12.09 -5.91
N ALA A 258 -5.55 11.73 -5.73
CA ALA A 258 -6.66 12.67 -5.70
C ALA A 258 -6.57 13.65 -4.52
N LEU A 259 -6.22 13.15 -3.32
CA LEU A 259 -6.00 13.98 -2.13
C LEU A 259 -4.78 14.89 -2.28
N TYR A 260 -3.73 14.40 -2.94
CA TYR A 260 -2.57 15.21 -3.29
C TYR A 260 -2.96 16.38 -4.19
N LEU A 261 -3.70 16.13 -5.28
CA LEU A 261 -4.18 17.18 -6.20
C LEU A 261 -5.10 18.16 -5.49
N TYR A 262 -6.00 17.66 -4.65
CA TYR A 262 -6.88 18.49 -3.83
C TYR A 262 -6.10 19.39 -2.86
N SER A 263 -5.14 18.82 -2.12
CA SER A 263 -4.32 19.57 -1.17
C SER A 263 -3.45 20.63 -1.83
N LYS A 264 -3.10 20.42 -3.11
CA LYS A 264 -2.31 21.35 -3.93
C LYS A 264 -3.16 22.46 -4.53
N ASN A 265 -4.31 22.11 -5.11
CA ASN A 265 -5.12 23.00 -5.94
C ASN A 265 -6.33 23.60 -5.20
N GLY A 266 -6.68 23.08 -4.02
CA GLY A 266 -7.87 23.49 -3.25
C GLY A 266 -9.21 23.02 -3.81
N VAL A 267 -9.20 22.28 -4.93
CA VAL A 267 -10.38 21.74 -5.59
C VAL A 267 -10.19 20.27 -5.94
N MET A 268 -11.26 19.50 -5.84
CA MET A 268 -11.21 18.08 -6.21
C MET A 268 -11.02 17.91 -7.73
N PRO A 269 -10.34 16.85 -8.17
CA PRO A 269 -10.28 16.50 -9.59
C PRO A 269 -11.66 16.42 -10.22
N GLN A 270 -11.81 16.86 -11.49
CA GLN A 270 -13.10 16.98 -12.19
C GLN A 270 -13.92 15.68 -12.12
N ILE A 271 -13.29 14.54 -12.33
CA ILE A 271 -13.96 13.22 -12.26
C ILE A 271 -14.64 12.97 -10.92
N TYR A 272 -14.10 13.49 -9.80
CA TYR A 272 -14.72 13.41 -8.48
C TYR A 272 -15.84 14.41 -8.31
N GLN A 273 -15.72 15.59 -8.92
CA GLN A 273 -16.77 16.62 -8.93
C GLN A 273 -18.01 16.13 -9.69
N ASP A 274 -17.82 15.53 -10.86
CA ASP A 274 -18.88 14.98 -11.72
C ASP A 274 -19.66 13.85 -11.01
N LEU A 275 -18.97 13.11 -10.15
CA LEU A 275 -19.56 12.07 -9.32
C LEU A 275 -20.09 12.62 -7.96
N GLY A 276 -20.22 13.96 -7.84
CA GLY A 276 -20.89 14.63 -6.74
C GLY A 276 -20.02 14.92 -5.51
N MET A 277 -18.68 14.96 -5.66
CA MET A 277 -17.75 15.39 -4.61
C MET A 277 -17.06 16.71 -5.00
N LYS A 278 -17.73 17.84 -4.75
CA LYS A 278 -17.26 19.17 -5.21
C LYS A 278 -16.21 19.81 -4.31
N LYS A 279 -16.30 19.63 -2.99
CA LYS A 279 -15.33 20.15 -1.99
C LYS A 279 -15.24 19.22 -0.79
N PHE A 280 -14.04 19.07 -0.23
CA PHE A 280 -13.91 18.80 1.20
C PHE A 280 -14.01 20.15 1.91
N ASP A 281 -14.97 20.30 2.83
CA ASP A 281 -14.92 21.40 3.76
C ASP A 281 -13.75 21.13 4.72
N MET A 282 -12.58 21.68 4.39
CA MET A 282 -11.45 21.70 5.30
C MET A 282 -11.79 22.60 6.48
N ALA A 283 -12.52 22.10 7.44
CA ALA A 283 -12.54 22.68 8.76
C ALA A 283 -11.18 22.34 9.38
N SER A 284 -10.31 23.33 9.46
CA SER A 284 -9.13 23.27 10.33
C SER A 284 -9.60 22.88 11.74
N PRO A 285 -9.21 21.71 12.29
CA PRO A 285 -9.62 21.37 13.65
C PRO A 285 -8.77 22.08 14.71
N PHE A 286 -7.83 22.93 14.29
CA PHE A 286 -6.94 23.66 15.19
C PHE A 286 -6.69 25.09 14.66
N LEU A 287 -7.63 25.97 14.85
CA LEU A 287 -7.50 27.40 15.10
C LEU A 287 -8.34 27.74 16.31
#